data_a1cdc3b8518fa65b8c027c89dcdbe46b
#
_entry.id   a1cdc3b8518fa65b8c027c89dcdbe46b
#
_cell.length_a   1.000
_cell.length_b   1.000
_cell.length_c   1.000
_cell.angle_alpha   90.00
_cell.angle_beta   90.00
_cell.angle_gamma   90.00
#
_symmetry.space_group_name_H-M   'P 1'
#
loop_
_entity.id
_entity.type
_entity.pdbx_description
1 polymer ?
#
loop_
_entity_poly.entity_id
_entity_poly.type
_entity_poly.pdbx_seq_one_letter_code
_entity_poly.pdbx_strand_id
1 'polypeptide(L)'
;VNTTSVSQPGSPVKTANPPAKRTPAWKRQTAIVSRWLHIYLSMISFGIVLFFAVTGLTLNHAEKFTAQAVTSQTKGKVDANWVKAGDDSKIDKLQVVEHLRNTDHVKSALSDFHIDDNQCQVSFKGPGYTADAFIDRATGNYDLTVTRNGLVAVFNDLHKGRDTGAVWSWIIDISASLMTLVSLTGLILIFFLQKRRFNGLVAVGIGAILCLVVYYIWVP
;
A
#
# COMPACT_ATOMS: atom_id res chain seq x y z
N VAL A 1 -84.37 -18.48 49.00
CA VAL A 1 -82.97 -18.04 48.99
C VAL A 1 -82.51 -18.07 47.54
N ASN A 2 -82.44 -16.86 46.93
CA ASN A 2 -81.97 -16.68 45.53
C ASN A 2 -80.44 -16.51 45.51
N THR A 3 -79.74 -17.42 44.89
CA THR A 3 -78.29 -17.26 44.62
C THR A 3 -78.13 -16.75 43.21
N THR A 4 -77.80 -15.47 43.06
CA THR A 4 -77.41 -14.81 41.80
C THR A 4 -75.98 -15.22 41.44
N SER A 5 -75.82 -15.94 40.35
CA SER A 5 -74.52 -16.27 39.77
C SER A 5 -73.94 -15.04 39.07
N VAL A 6 -72.83 -14.53 39.57
CA VAL A 6 -72.05 -13.45 38.95
C VAL A 6 -71.20 -14.07 37.86
N SER A 7 -71.47 -13.72 36.60
CA SER A 7 -70.65 -14.08 35.44
C SER A 7 -69.35 -13.27 35.45
N GLN A 8 -68.17 -13.95 35.42
CA GLN A 8 -66.89 -13.33 35.30
C GLN A 8 -66.72 -12.73 33.90
N PRO A 9 -66.11 -11.52 33.77
CA PRO A 9 -65.77 -10.95 32.44
C PRO A 9 -64.71 -11.77 31.76
N GLY A 10 -64.93 -12.10 30.47
CA GLY A 10 -64.06 -12.93 29.66
C GLY A 10 -62.67 -12.30 29.48
N SER A 11 -61.65 -13.13 29.66
CA SER A 11 -60.25 -12.76 29.44
C SER A 11 -60.05 -12.19 28.02
N PRO A 12 -59.23 -11.15 27.82
CA PRO A 12 -58.99 -10.57 26.49
C PRO A 12 -58.34 -11.60 25.55
N VAL A 13 -58.99 -11.83 24.43
CA VAL A 13 -58.46 -12.68 23.34
C VAL A 13 -57.13 -12.10 22.86
N LYS A 14 -56.01 -12.79 23.10
CA LYS A 14 -54.70 -12.45 22.52
C LYS A 14 -54.83 -12.57 21.00
N THR A 15 -54.93 -11.45 20.32
CA THR A 15 -54.84 -11.39 18.87
C THR A 15 -53.48 -11.96 18.48
N ALA A 16 -53.47 -13.07 17.72
CA ALA A 16 -52.25 -13.70 17.20
C ALA A 16 -51.53 -12.69 16.31
N ASN A 17 -50.29 -12.37 16.66
CA ASN A 17 -49.44 -11.54 15.82
C ASN A 17 -49.32 -12.17 14.41
N PRO A 18 -49.46 -11.39 13.33
CA PRO A 18 -49.31 -11.90 11.98
C PRO A 18 -47.92 -12.56 11.83
N PRO A 19 -47.83 -13.68 11.08
CA PRO A 19 -46.56 -14.41 10.92
C PRO A 19 -45.52 -13.49 10.35
N ALA A 20 -44.37 -13.37 11.03
CA ALA A 20 -43.23 -12.56 10.60
C ALA A 20 -42.82 -13.02 9.20
N LYS A 21 -42.75 -12.08 8.24
CA LYS A 21 -42.30 -12.36 6.86
C LYS A 21 -40.92 -13.02 6.92
N ARG A 22 -40.84 -14.30 6.54
CA ARG A 22 -39.58 -15.05 6.48
C ARG A 22 -38.67 -14.40 5.42
N THR A 23 -37.53 -13.90 5.83
CA THR A 23 -36.50 -13.39 4.91
C THR A 23 -36.03 -14.53 4.02
N PRO A 24 -35.90 -14.32 2.69
CA PRO A 24 -35.44 -15.35 1.76
C PRO A 24 -34.11 -15.96 2.22
N ALA A 25 -33.95 -17.28 2.07
CA ALA A 25 -32.78 -18.01 2.54
C ALA A 25 -31.46 -17.43 2.01
N TRP A 26 -31.43 -17.02 0.72
CA TRP A 26 -30.24 -16.43 0.10
C TRP A 26 -29.79 -15.13 0.80
N LYS A 27 -30.73 -14.23 1.18
CA LYS A 27 -30.39 -12.99 1.90
C LYS A 27 -29.76 -13.28 3.27
N ARG A 28 -30.27 -14.29 3.96
CA ARG A 28 -29.72 -14.72 5.26
C ARG A 28 -28.32 -15.32 5.06
N GLN A 29 -28.14 -16.17 4.06
CA GLN A 29 -26.82 -16.75 3.74
C GLN A 29 -25.80 -15.68 3.39
N THR A 30 -26.14 -14.76 2.49
CA THR A 30 -25.25 -13.63 2.12
C THR A 30 -24.85 -12.81 3.34
N ALA A 31 -25.80 -12.48 4.23
CA ALA A 31 -25.48 -11.72 5.44
C ALA A 31 -24.54 -12.47 6.39
N ILE A 32 -24.70 -13.81 6.52
CA ILE A 32 -23.82 -14.64 7.37
C ILE A 32 -22.42 -14.69 6.77
N VAL A 33 -22.30 -15.01 5.49
CA VAL A 33 -21.01 -15.13 4.77
C VAL A 33 -20.30 -13.77 4.77
N SER A 34 -20.99 -12.69 4.42
CA SER A 34 -20.38 -11.35 4.42
C SER A 34 -19.89 -10.92 5.81
N ARG A 35 -20.65 -11.26 6.87
CA ARG A 35 -20.24 -10.95 8.25
C ARG A 35 -19.01 -11.76 8.65
N TRP A 36 -19.00 -13.05 8.36
CA TRP A 36 -17.87 -13.92 8.65
C TRP A 36 -16.60 -13.44 7.90
N LEU A 37 -16.71 -13.25 6.58
CA LEU A 37 -15.63 -12.71 5.76
C LEU A 37 -15.13 -11.36 6.29
N HIS A 38 -16.02 -10.42 6.53
CA HIS A 38 -15.65 -9.09 7.02
C HIS A 38 -14.90 -9.15 8.34
N ILE A 39 -15.34 -9.95 9.31
CA ILE A 39 -14.67 -10.08 10.60
C ILE A 39 -13.26 -10.66 10.44
N TYR A 40 -13.12 -11.80 9.79
CA TYR A 40 -11.82 -12.46 9.69
C TYR A 40 -10.83 -11.73 8.77
N LEU A 41 -11.31 -11.24 7.62
CA LEU A 41 -10.46 -10.43 6.74
C LEU A 41 -10.02 -9.12 7.40
N SER A 42 -10.91 -8.43 8.12
CA SER A 42 -10.54 -7.18 8.80
C SER A 42 -9.50 -7.41 9.90
N MET A 43 -9.58 -8.53 10.63
CA MET A 43 -8.57 -8.89 11.64
C MET A 43 -7.20 -9.13 11.01
N ILE A 44 -7.15 -9.89 9.88
CA ILE A 44 -5.90 -10.12 9.13
C ILE A 44 -5.37 -8.79 8.57
N SER A 45 -6.27 -7.96 8.02
CA SER A 45 -5.90 -6.69 7.41
C SER A 45 -5.49 -5.60 8.41
N PHE A 46 -5.75 -5.80 9.71
CA PHE A 46 -5.49 -4.77 10.72
C PHE A 46 -4.02 -4.30 10.74
N GLY A 47 -3.07 -5.24 10.75
CA GLY A 47 -1.64 -4.92 10.70
C GLY A 47 -1.26 -4.19 9.40
N ILE A 48 -1.84 -4.61 8.28
CA ILE A 48 -1.62 -4.00 6.97
C ILE A 48 -2.14 -2.55 6.97
N VAL A 49 -3.38 -2.35 7.41
CA VAL A 49 -3.99 -1.01 7.50
C VAL A 49 -3.17 -0.10 8.41
N LEU A 50 -2.74 -0.60 9.57
CA LEU A 50 -1.91 0.16 10.50
C LEU A 50 -0.58 0.57 9.86
N PHE A 51 0.10 -0.37 9.19
CA PHE A 51 1.35 -0.08 8.48
C PHE A 51 1.16 1.01 7.42
N PHE A 52 0.20 0.84 6.51
CA PHE A 52 -0.03 1.80 5.44
C PHE A 52 -0.58 3.15 5.94
N ALA A 53 -1.37 3.17 7.02
CA ALA A 53 -1.85 4.42 7.61
C ALA A 53 -0.70 5.23 8.25
N VAL A 54 0.14 4.58 9.06
CA VAL A 54 1.29 5.25 9.71
C VAL A 54 2.31 5.71 8.66
N THR A 55 2.66 4.84 7.71
CA THR A 55 3.63 5.18 6.66
C THR A 55 3.08 6.21 5.68
N GLY A 56 1.78 6.22 5.41
CA GLY A 56 1.13 7.28 4.62
C GLY A 56 1.22 8.65 5.29
N LEU A 57 1.08 8.71 6.62
CA LEU A 57 1.25 9.94 7.38
C LEU A 57 2.69 10.45 7.31
N THR A 58 3.69 9.57 7.49
CA THR A 58 5.11 9.95 7.38
C THR A 58 5.48 10.33 5.95
N LEU A 59 4.89 9.69 4.96
CA LEU A 59 5.08 10.01 3.55
C LEU A 59 4.58 11.40 3.18
N ASN A 60 3.44 11.81 3.72
CA ASN A 60 2.89 13.16 3.51
C ASN A 60 3.74 14.27 4.15
N HIS A 61 4.66 13.90 5.05
CA HIS A 61 5.61 14.81 5.71
C HIS A 61 7.06 14.40 5.47
N ALA A 62 7.37 13.78 4.33
CA ALA A 62 8.68 13.21 4.03
C ALA A 62 9.83 14.22 4.17
N GLU A 63 9.61 15.49 3.84
CA GLU A 63 10.59 16.57 3.95
C GLU A 63 11.13 16.78 5.38
N LYS A 64 10.29 16.50 6.41
CA LYS A 64 10.74 16.62 7.82
C LYS A 64 11.74 15.52 8.22
N PHE A 65 11.84 14.45 7.44
CA PHE A 65 12.65 13.28 7.71
C PHE A 65 13.87 13.14 6.76
N THR A 66 13.97 13.98 5.71
CA THR A 66 15.10 13.96 4.76
C THR A 66 16.40 14.44 5.37
N ALA A 67 16.38 15.20 6.47
CA ALA A 67 17.57 15.67 7.17
C ALA A 67 18.45 14.55 7.77
N GLN A 68 18.02 13.29 7.73
CA GLN A 68 18.78 12.12 8.22
C GLN A 68 19.58 11.41 7.12
N ALA A 69 19.63 11.97 5.91
CA ALA A 69 20.40 11.38 4.83
C ALA A 69 21.91 11.52 5.07
N VAL A 70 22.63 10.42 4.97
CA VAL A 70 24.10 10.37 5.01
C VAL A 70 24.61 10.09 3.60
N THR A 71 25.34 11.04 3.05
CA THR A 71 25.96 10.91 1.72
C THR A 71 27.45 10.70 1.87
N SER A 72 27.98 9.69 1.20
CA SER A 72 29.41 9.42 1.10
C SER A 72 29.82 9.44 -0.37
N GLN A 73 31.00 10.00 -0.67
CA GLN A 73 31.59 10.02 -1.99
C GLN A 73 32.89 9.21 -1.98
N THR A 74 33.06 8.36 -2.97
CA THR A 74 34.25 7.54 -3.17
C THR A 74 34.70 7.69 -4.61
N LYS A 75 36.02 7.76 -4.80
CA LYS A 75 36.63 7.79 -6.11
C LYS A 75 37.37 6.48 -6.33
N GLY A 76 37.24 5.94 -7.54
CA GLY A 76 37.92 4.72 -7.91
C GLY A 76 38.22 4.65 -9.38
N LYS A 77 38.65 3.49 -9.83
CA LYS A 77 38.97 3.24 -11.22
C LYS A 77 38.55 1.83 -11.63
N VAL A 78 37.79 1.74 -12.73
CA VAL A 78 37.51 0.48 -13.42
C VAL A 78 38.53 0.29 -14.56
N ASP A 79 38.63 -0.92 -15.09
CA ASP A 79 39.41 -1.15 -16.30
C ASP A 79 38.79 -0.35 -17.47
N ALA A 80 39.58 0.55 -18.04
CA ALA A 80 39.14 1.38 -19.15
C ALA A 80 38.65 0.56 -20.36
N ASN A 81 39.13 -0.67 -20.52
CA ASN A 81 38.72 -1.55 -21.62
C ASN A 81 37.23 -1.97 -21.50
N TRP A 82 36.66 -1.98 -20.28
CA TRP A 82 35.24 -2.32 -20.08
C TRP A 82 34.29 -1.23 -20.57
N VAL A 83 34.74 0.04 -20.60
CA VAL A 83 33.93 1.23 -20.92
C VAL A 83 34.36 1.98 -22.17
N LYS A 84 35.55 1.73 -22.70
CA LYS A 84 36.15 2.48 -23.82
C LYS A 84 35.72 1.99 -25.20
N ALA A 85 34.83 1.02 -25.33
CA ALA A 85 34.42 0.50 -26.61
C ALA A 85 33.81 1.61 -27.50
N GLY A 86 34.26 1.71 -28.75
CA GLY A 86 33.70 2.64 -29.76
C GLY A 86 32.29 2.27 -30.20
N ASP A 87 31.79 1.10 -29.76
CA ASP A 87 30.44 0.60 -29.96
C ASP A 87 29.85 0.29 -28.58
N ASP A 88 28.73 0.94 -28.23
CA ASP A 88 28.07 0.82 -26.92
C ASP A 88 27.61 -0.62 -26.61
N SER A 89 27.41 -1.45 -27.64
CA SER A 89 27.10 -2.87 -27.50
C SER A 89 28.25 -3.71 -26.91
N LYS A 90 29.48 -3.21 -26.96
CA LYS A 90 30.69 -3.88 -26.48
C LYS A 90 31.11 -3.49 -25.06
N ILE A 91 30.37 -2.57 -24.43
CA ILE A 91 30.61 -2.18 -23.04
C ILE A 91 30.28 -3.37 -22.14
N ASP A 92 31.23 -3.77 -21.31
CA ASP A 92 31.03 -4.88 -20.36
C ASP A 92 30.35 -4.39 -19.08
N LYS A 93 29.01 -4.21 -19.19
CA LYS A 93 28.18 -3.74 -18.11
C LYS A 93 28.28 -4.62 -16.86
N LEU A 94 28.46 -5.94 -17.08
CA LEU A 94 28.50 -6.89 -15.95
C LEU A 94 29.79 -6.67 -15.15
N GLN A 95 30.95 -6.57 -15.79
CA GLN A 95 32.22 -6.34 -15.10
C GLN A 95 32.21 -5.03 -14.32
N VAL A 96 31.67 -3.96 -14.92
CA VAL A 96 31.52 -2.66 -14.24
C VAL A 96 30.66 -2.78 -12.98
N VAL A 97 29.50 -3.40 -13.12
CA VAL A 97 28.57 -3.56 -11.99
C VAL A 97 29.18 -4.42 -10.87
N GLU A 98 29.81 -5.54 -11.24
CA GLU A 98 30.45 -6.43 -10.26
C GLU A 98 31.68 -5.78 -9.60
N HIS A 99 32.44 -4.97 -10.32
CA HIS A 99 33.54 -4.19 -9.75
C HIS A 99 33.03 -3.25 -8.66
N LEU A 100 31.99 -2.44 -8.94
CA LEU A 100 31.40 -1.50 -7.98
C LEU A 100 30.82 -2.25 -6.76
N ARG A 101 30.21 -3.43 -6.96
CA ARG A 101 29.71 -4.26 -5.87
C ARG A 101 30.81 -4.81 -4.97
N ASN A 102 31.88 -5.32 -5.57
CA ASN A 102 32.96 -5.98 -4.83
C ASN A 102 33.90 -4.96 -4.17
N THR A 103 34.21 -3.85 -4.83
CA THR A 103 35.14 -2.84 -4.34
C THR A 103 34.50 -1.86 -3.37
N ASP A 104 33.33 -1.31 -3.75
CA ASP A 104 32.64 -0.27 -2.98
C ASP A 104 31.49 -0.81 -2.14
N HIS A 105 31.26 -2.13 -2.13
CA HIS A 105 30.22 -2.80 -1.36
C HIS A 105 28.80 -2.28 -1.63
N VAL A 106 28.49 -1.92 -2.89
CA VAL A 106 27.17 -1.50 -3.31
C VAL A 106 26.18 -2.68 -3.20
N LYS A 107 25.16 -2.57 -2.36
CA LYS A 107 24.27 -3.69 -2.00
C LYS A 107 22.94 -3.73 -2.72
N SER A 108 22.55 -2.67 -3.41
CA SER A 108 21.23 -2.53 -4.02
C SER A 108 21.17 -3.10 -5.44
N ALA A 109 19.94 -3.23 -5.95
CA ALA A 109 19.73 -3.66 -7.32
C ALA A 109 20.20 -2.57 -8.30
N LEU A 110 20.74 -3.00 -9.44
CA LEU A 110 20.99 -2.12 -10.57
C LEU A 110 19.63 -1.59 -11.07
N SER A 111 19.47 -0.29 -11.05
CA SER A 111 18.25 0.40 -11.51
C SER A 111 18.40 0.88 -12.95
N ASP A 112 19.57 1.43 -13.28
CA ASP A 112 19.84 1.97 -14.62
C ASP A 112 21.34 1.89 -14.96
N PHE A 113 21.63 1.73 -16.24
CA PHE A 113 22.98 1.81 -16.81
C PHE A 113 22.88 2.64 -18.09
N HIS A 114 23.15 3.94 -17.96
CA HIS A 114 23.12 4.88 -19.07
C HIS A 114 24.52 5.09 -19.66
N ILE A 115 24.60 5.17 -20.99
CA ILE A 115 25.86 5.31 -21.74
C ILE A 115 25.76 6.58 -22.54
N ASP A 116 26.65 7.52 -22.26
CA ASP A 116 26.87 8.73 -23.04
C ASP A 116 28.21 8.62 -23.82
N ASP A 117 28.49 9.55 -24.71
CA ASP A 117 29.70 9.58 -25.53
C ASP A 117 30.99 9.57 -24.70
N ASN A 118 31.00 10.29 -23.56
CA ASN A 118 32.18 10.50 -22.73
C ASN A 118 32.11 9.79 -21.37
N GLN A 119 30.94 9.39 -20.91
CA GLN A 119 30.76 8.82 -19.57
C GLN A 119 29.72 7.72 -19.57
N CYS A 120 29.83 6.80 -18.59
CA CYS A 120 28.79 5.87 -18.24
C CYS A 120 28.24 6.23 -16.87
N GLN A 121 26.91 6.27 -16.72
CA GLN A 121 26.25 6.43 -15.44
C GLN A 121 25.64 5.09 -15.01
N VAL A 122 25.98 4.66 -13.81
CA VAL A 122 25.46 3.41 -13.23
C VAL A 122 24.73 3.75 -11.94
N SER A 123 23.41 3.48 -11.91
CA SER A 123 22.56 3.80 -10.77
C SER A 123 22.06 2.54 -10.10
N PHE A 124 22.25 2.46 -8.78
CA PHE A 124 21.71 1.40 -7.93
C PHE A 124 20.69 2.01 -6.98
N LYS A 125 19.52 1.38 -6.85
CA LYS A 125 18.45 1.86 -6.00
C LYS A 125 17.86 0.74 -5.14
N GLY A 126 17.47 1.11 -3.93
CA GLY A 126 16.76 0.26 -2.99
C GLY A 126 16.08 1.09 -1.92
N PRO A 127 15.23 0.51 -1.07
CA PRO A 127 14.52 1.26 -0.06
C PRO A 127 15.48 2.06 0.86
N GLY A 128 15.33 3.38 0.83
CA GLY A 128 16.20 4.30 1.59
C GLY A 128 17.65 4.34 1.15
N TYR A 129 17.99 3.85 -0.04
CA TYR A 129 19.35 3.75 -0.53
C TYR A 129 19.43 4.10 -2.00
N THR A 130 20.42 4.96 -2.37
CA THR A 130 20.82 5.20 -3.75
C THR A 130 22.34 5.20 -3.85
N ALA A 131 22.88 4.69 -4.96
CA ALA A 131 24.29 4.78 -5.30
C ALA A 131 24.41 5.08 -6.79
N ASP A 132 25.03 6.22 -7.12
CA ASP A 132 25.23 6.68 -8.49
C ASP A 132 26.72 6.79 -8.76
N ALA A 133 27.19 6.04 -9.76
CA ALA A 133 28.58 6.08 -10.23
C ALA A 133 28.65 6.74 -11.62
N PHE A 134 29.47 7.76 -11.74
CA PHE A 134 29.80 8.41 -13.00
C PHE A 134 31.20 8.01 -13.42
N ILE A 135 31.32 7.28 -14.53
CA ILE A 135 32.56 6.65 -15.00
C ILE A 135 32.98 7.34 -16.27
N ASP A 136 34.19 7.93 -16.30
CA ASP A 136 34.79 8.49 -17.47
C ASP A 136 35.28 7.38 -18.44
N ARG A 137 34.79 7.37 -19.66
CA ARG A 137 35.08 6.31 -20.66
C ARG A 137 36.50 6.29 -21.15
N ALA A 138 37.20 7.43 -21.15
CA ALA A 138 38.55 7.53 -21.63
C ALA A 138 39.59 6.98 -20.63
N THR A 139 39.36 7.23 -19.34
CA THR A 139 40.29 6.93 -18.24
C THR A 139 39.89 5.75 -17.38
N GLY A 140 38.59 5.42 -17.33
CA GLY A 140 38.01 4.45 -16.41
C GLY A 140 37.88 4.99 -14.98
N ASN A 141 38.18 6.26 -14.70
CA ASN A 141 38.02 6.85 -13.39
C ASN A 141 36.54 7.04 -13.12
N TYR A 142 36.10 6.80 -11.87
CA TYR A 142 34.73 7.03 -11.47
C TYR A 142 34.60 7.80 -10.15
N ASP A 143 33.50 8.56 -10.05
CA ASP A 143 33.02 9.18 -8.85
C ASP A 143 31.72 8.46 -8.42
N LEU A 144 31.76 7.78 -7.27
CA LEU A 144 30.61 7.07 -6.70
C LEU A 144 30.04 7.88 -5.55
N THR A 145 28.76 8.23 -5.65
CA THR A 145 28.02 8.90 -4.59
C THR A 145 26.99 7.92 -4.00
N VAL A 146 27.13 7.60 -2.73
CA VAL A 146 26.22 6.72 -2.01
C VAL A 146 25.43 7.54 -1.00
N THR A 147 24.11 7.53 -1.12
CA THR A 147 23.19 8.18 -0.17
C THR A 147 22.38 7.13 0.58
N ARG A 148 22.45 7.20 1.91
CA ARG A 148 21.66 6.36 2.82
C ARG A 148 20.71 7.24 3.59
N ASN A 149 19.42 6.97 3.46
CA ASN A 149 18.37 7.69 4.17
C ASN A 149 17.99 6.97 5.46
N GLY A 150 17.37 7.71 6.40
CA GLY A 150 16.91 7.15 7.68
C GLY A 150 15.75 6.13 7.51
N LEU A 151 15.42 5.43 8.60
CA LEU A 151 14.39 4.39 8.62
C LEU A 151 13.03 4.86 8.10
N VAL A 152 12.65 6.11 8.34
CA VAL A 152 11.39 6.66 7.84
C VAL A 152 11.36 6.69 6.32
N ALA A 153 12.47 7.02 5.66
CA ALA A 153 12.56 6.98 4.20
C ALA A 153 12.44 5.55 3.67
N VAL A 154 13.03 4.56 4.36
CA VAL A 154 12.85 3.13 4.02
C VAL A 154 11.38 2.75 4.07
N PHE A 155 10.65 3.10 5.14
CA PHE A 155 9.22 2.82 5.25
C PHE A 155 8.39 3.55 4.21
N ASN A 156 8.77 4.77 3.85
CA ASN A 156 8.11 5.53 2.79
C ASN A 156 8.30 4.89 1.42
N ASP A 157 9.49 4.36 1.12
CA ASP A 157 9.75 3.64 -0.14
C ASP A 157 9.01 2.29 -0.16
N LEU A 158 8.94 1.57 0.97
CA LEU A 158 8.12 0.37 1.12
C LEU A 158 6.63 0.68 0.92
N HIS A 159 6.13 1.80 1.42
CA HIS A 159 4.75 2.23 1.19
C HIS A 159 4.45 2.46 -0.29
N LYS A 160 5.37 3.12 -1.00
CA LYS A 160 5.24 3.41 -2.43
C LYS A 160 5.49 2.18 -3.32
N GLY A 161 6.15 1.14 -2.79
CA GLY A 161 6.61 0.01 -3.59
C GLY A 161 7.77 0.37 -4.55
N ARG A 162 8.43 1.52 -4.33
CA ARG A 162 9.51 1.98 -5.20
C ARG A 162 10.81 1.26 -4.86
N ASP A 163 11.49 0.72 -5.88
CA ASP A 163 12.81 0.10 -5.77
C ASP A 163 12.86 -1.06 -4.74
N THR A 164 11.72 -1.73 -4.51
CA THR A 164 11.54 -2.76 -3.46
C THR A 164 11.59 -4.19 -4.00
N GLY A 165 11.63 -4.34 -5.32
CA GLY A 165 11.67 -5.63 -5.99
C GLY A 165 10.30 -6.31 -6.12
N ALA A 166 10.26 -7.36 -6.96
CA ALA A 166 9.01 -8.04 -7.34
C ALA A 166 8.26 -8.67 -6.16
N VAL A 167 8.97 -9.23 -5.17
CA VAL A 167 8.33 -9.88 -4.02
C VAL A 167 7.53 -8.88 -3.20
N TRP A 168 8.08 -7.69 -2.97
CA TRP A 168 7.37 -6.65 -2.21
C TRP A 168 6.18 -6.08 -3.00
N SER A 169 6.29 -5.97 -4.32
CA SER A 169 5.17 -5.59 -5.19
C SER A 169 3.98 -6.55 -5.01
N TRP A 170 4.22 -7.86 -5.00
CA TRP A 170 3.19 -8.85 -4.69
C TRP A 170 2.55 -8.67 -3.30
N ILE A 171 3.36 -8.34 -2.28
CA ILE A 171 2.84 -8.06 -0.94
C ILE A 171 1.90 -6.85 -0.96
N ILE A 172 2.23 -5.80 -1.69
CA ILE A 172 1.37 -4.62 -1.87
C ILE A 172 0.06 -5.00 -2.56
N ASP A 173 0.12 -5.76 -3.66
CA ASP A 173 -1.08 -6.18 -4.42
C ASP A 173 -2.02 -7.04 -3.58
N ILE A 174 -1.47 -8.00 -2.83
CA ILE A 174 -2.25 -8.83 -1.90
C ILE A 174 -2.88 -7.96 -0.81
N SER A 175 -2.11 -7.02 -0.24
CA SER A 175 -2.59 -6.11 0.79
C SER A 175 -3.72 -5.21 0.28
N ALA A 176 -3.57 -4.64 -0.90
CA ALA A 176 -4.59 -3.82 -1.56
C ALA A 176 -5.86 -4.64 -1.85
N SER A 177 -5.71 -5.88 -2.33
CA SER A 177 -6.82 -6.78 -2.58
C SER A 177 -7.58 -7.13 -1.30
N LEU A 178 -6.88 -7.42 -0.21
CA LEU A 178 -7.49 -7.69 1.11
C LEU A 178 -8.26 -6.46 1.62
N MET A 179 -7.67 -5.27 1.58
CA MET A 179 -8.33 -4.03 2.00
C MET A 179 -9.59 -3.74 1.16
N THR A 180 -9.52 -3.99 -0.15
CA THR A 180 -10.67 -3.84 -1.07
C THR A 180 -11.79 -4.81 -0.69
N LEU A 181 -11.48 -6.09 -0.43
CA LEU A 181 -12.46 -7.09 0.00
C LEU A 181 -13.09 -6.73 1.34
N VAL A 182 -12.31 -6.25 2.31
CA VAL A 182 -12.84 -5.78 3.61
C VAL A 182 -13.80 -4.62 3.41
N SER A 183 -13.44 -3.64 2.60
CA SER A 183 -14.28 -2.47 2.30
C SER A 183 -15.58 -2.89 1.61
N LEU A 184 -15.51 -3.78 0.63
CA LEU A 184 -16.67 -4.28 -0.11
C LEU A 184 -17.61 -5.10 0.79
N THR A 185 -17.07 -6.01 1.61
CA THR A 185 -17.88 -6.80 2.55
C THR A 185 -18.52 -5.93 3.61
N GLY A 186 -17.85 -4.89 4.10
CA GLY A 186 -18.42 -3.88 5.01
C GLY A 186 -19.57 -3.10 4.36
N LEU A 187 -19.40 -2.67 3.11
CA LEU A 187 -20.47 -2.00 2.35
C LEU A 187 -21.68 -2.92 2.15
N ILE A 188 -21.46 -4.19 1.79
CA ILE A 188 -22.54 -5.17 1.67
C ILE A 188 -23.28 -5.34 3.01
N LEU A 189 -22.57 -5.41 4.12
CA LEU A 189 -23.18 -5.55 5.45
C LEU A 189 -24.12 -4.40 5.81
N ILE A 190 -23.85 -3.17 5.37
CA ILE A 190 -24.73 -2.01 5.61
C ILE A 190 -26.14 -2.28 5.07
N PHE A 191 -26.29 -2.95 3.91
CA PHE A 191 -27.60 -3.26 3.35
C PHE A 191 -28.41 -4.26 4.21
N PHE A 192 -27.74 -5.08 5.02
CA PHE A 192 -28.38 -6.05 5.92
C PHE A 192 -28.66 -5.48 7.33
N LEU A 193 -28.10 -4.32 7.68
CA LEU A 193 -28.39 -3.64 8.95
C LEU A 193 -29.68 -2.80 8.85
N GLN A 194 -30.85 -3.45 8.98
CA GLN A 194 -32.15 -2.82 8.77
C GLN A 194 -32.36 -1.49 9.52
N LYS A 195 -31.90 -1.39 10.78
CA LYS A 195 -32.09 -0.20 11.62
C LYS A 195 -31.13 0.95 11.30
N ARG A 196 -29.97 0.70 10.66
CA ARG A 196 -28.90 1.70 10.47
C ARG A 196 -28.49 1.89 9.00
N ARG A 197 -29.13 1.15 8.06
CA ARG A 197 -28.75 1.19 6.64
C ARG A 197 -28.83 2.59 6.04
N PHE A 198 -29.89 3.35 6.35
CA PHE A 198 -30.05 4.70 5.81
C PHE A 198 -28.95 5.63 6.29
N ASN A 199 -28.71 5.69 7.60
CA ASN A 199 -27.66 6.53 8.18
C ASN A 199 -26.26 6.11 7.68
N GLY A 200 -26.01 4.80 7.51
CA GLY A 200 -24.76 4.28 6.99
C GLY A 200 -24.52 4.70 5.52
N LEU A 201 -25.55 4.57 4.67
CA LEU A 201 -25.45 5.00 3.26
C LEU A 201 -25.30 6.52 3.13
N VAL A 202 -26.01 7.30 3.96
CA VAL A 202 -25.85 8.75 4.02
C VAL A 202 -24.43 9.12 4.42
N ALA A 203 -23.86 8.46 5.44
CA ALA A 203 -22.47 8.72 5.85
C ALA A 203 -21.45 8.41 4.73
N VAL A 204 -21.63 7.30 4.01
CA VAL A 204 -20.79 6.96 2.84
C VAL A 204 -20.94 8.03 1.73
N GLY A 205 -22.18 8.45 1.44
CA GLY A 205 -22.46 9.50 0.46
C GLY A 205 -21.81 10.83 0.83
N ILE A 206 -21.94 11.25 2.09
CA ILE A 206 -21.31 12.49 2.59
C ILE A 206 -19.79 12.39 2.46
N GLY A 207 -19.19 11.27 2.84
CA GLY A 207 -17.73 11.05 2.72
C GLY A 207 -17.27 11.14 1.25
N ALA A 208 -17.99 10.51 0.34
CA ALA A 208 -17.67 10.57 -1.09
C ALA A 208 -17.79 12.01 -1.66
N ILE A 209 -18.86 12.71 -1.32
CA ILE A 209 -19.06 14.11 -1.75
C ILE A 209 -17.95 15.01 -1.19
N LEU A 210 -17.60 14.85 0.08
CA LEU A 210 -16.53 15.61 0.72
C LEU A 210 -15.18 15.39 0.04
N CYS A 211 -14.84 14.15 -0.30
CA CYS A 211 -13.63 13.85 -1.07
C CYS A 211 -13.63 14.52 -2.44
N LEU A 212 -14.76 14.48 -3.16
CA LEU A 212 -14.88 15.15 -4.47
C LEU A 212 -14.76 16.66 -4.35
N VAL A 213 -15.41 17.27 -3.35
CA VAL A 213 -15.34 18.73 -3.12
C VAL A 213 -13.90 19.14 -2.80
N VAL A 214 -13.21 18.42 -1.92
CA VAL A 214 -11.80 18.69 -1.61
C VAL A 214 -10.93 18.56 -2.86
N TYR A 215 -11.15 17.52 -3.66
CA TYR A 215 -10.43 17.33 -4.92
C TYR A 215 -10.62 18.51 -5.88
N TYR A 216 -11.87 18.93 -6.14
CA TYR A 216 -12.14 20.02 -7.08
C TYR A 216 -11.71 21.41 -6.60
N ILE A 217 -11.63 21.64 -5.28
CA ILE A 217 -11.30 22.97 -4.74
C ILE A 217 -9.78 23.11 -4.50
N TRP A 218 -9.11 22.05 -4.04
CA TRP A 218 -7.71 22.14 -3.57
C TRP A 218 -6.68 21.39 -4.42
N VAL A 219 -7.10 20.51 -5.31
CA VAL A 219 -6.13 19.80 -6.18
C VAL A 219 -6.05 20.55 -7.50
N PRO A 220 -4.86 21.09 -7.87
CA PRO A 220 -4.65 21.88 -9.09
C PRO A 220 -4.77 21.06 -10.38
#